data_f8bc18d83674889e03850311a2b1a0ed
#
_entry.id   f8bc18d83674889e03850311a2b1a0ed
#
_cell.length_a   1.000
_cell.length_b   1.000
_cell.length_c   1.000
_cell.angle_alpha   90.00
_cell.angle_beta   90.00
_cell.angle_gamma   90.00
#
_symmetry.space_group_name_H-M   'P 1'
#
loop_
_entity.id
_entity.type
_entity.pdbx_description
1 polymer ?
#
loop_
_entity_poly.entity_id
_entity_poly.type
_entity_poly.pdbx_seq_one_letter_code
_entity_poly.pdbx_strand_id
1 'polypeptide(L)'
;MNQSQARAQGRWRVGELRYGILGLADALAQSVALLSLALGVAFASSAAAGETGAAVPLAYLIAGIGSLCLASVIVRFTRRMASAGGLYTYIARGLNPTTGFVGGWLYAGAFAVGISFVLVIASFFLSTFFSVHTSINLSWGWCFVILSVLLALLAFLDIRISTRVQLVFAALGVAALLLLAVVILFKGGDSGLSLQPLNPGKAPNSQGLFLAVVLAFTGFIGFEAAAVLGEETAEPLRAIPRAILTAVILAIGFYVFVTWMMSVGFGTGNAGAWAKDPAAVDTLATRYVGNWLSVIIDFAVAASGFVAALGGLHLTSRTLYAMGRDGGLPTFFAYTHPRFKTPWTGIATSLVLTIVLTATLARHYGPLTYFFFLATTATLAILATYILVAGSGIVYFWNRREAGESAARAIVLDVVLPLLAIAICGYSIYKSIWPRPPHPINLAPYLAGAWLAAGIAIAAYLTVTAPQRVRSFGRLLGEGEDAEAAPEAPTLPPAT
;
A
#
# COMPACT_ATOMS: atom_id res chain seq x y z
N MET A 1 9.55 24.96 34.20
CA MET A 1 8.45 24.11 34.72
C MET A 1 8.94 22.66 34.63
N ASN A 2 9.08 21.97 35.78
CA ASN A 2 9.78 20.68 35.90
C ASN A 2 8.99 19.57 35.18
N GLN A 3 9.66 18.66 34.46
CA GLN A 3 9.04 17.55 33.68
C GLN A 3 8.09 16.66 34.50
N SER A 4 8.31 16.58 35.84
CA SER A 4 7.44 15.84 36.74
C SER A 4 6.08 16.48 36.97
N GLN A 5 5.96 17.81 36.96
CA GLN A 5 4.69 18.52 37.13
C GLN A 5 3.81 18.49 35.88
N ALA A 6 4.40 18.33 34.72
CA ALA A 6 3.70 18.21 33.45
C ALA A 6 3.11 16.81 33.20
N ARG A 7 3.64 15.76 33.86
CA ARG A 7 3.08 14.40 33.84
C ARG A 7 1.76 14.27 34.62
N ALA A 8 1.56 15.12 35.60
CA ALA A 8 0.37 15.08 36.47
C ALA A 8 -0.91 15.69 35.87
N GLN A 9 -0.82 16.44 34.75
CA GLN A 9 -1.95 17.18 34.20
C GLN A 9 -2.68 16.51 33.04
N GLY A 10 -2.42 15.24 32.71
CA GLY A 10 -3.18 14.49 31.70
C GLY A 10 -3.28 15.12 30.30
N ARG A 11 -2.48 16.14 29.99
CA ARG A 11 -2.50 16.83 28.70
C ARG A 11 -1.78 15.98 27.65
N TRP A 12 -2.51 15.62 26.62
CA TRP A 12 -1.98 14.99 25.42
C TRP A 12 -0.85 15.84 24.83
N ARG A 13 0.35 15.29 24.74
CA ARG A 13 1.52 15.96 24.20
C ARG A 13 1.91 15.35 22.87
N VAL A 14 2.61 16.11 22.02
CA VAL A 14 3.40 15.58 20.92
C VAL A 14 4.29 14.49 21.50
N GLY A 15 4.08 13.25 21.06
CA GLY A 15 4.74 12.06 21.59
C GLY A 15 5.67 11.46 20.56
N GLU A 16 6.63 10.68 21.03
CA GLU A 16 7.52 9.89 20.17
C GLU A 16 6.93 8.51 19.90
N LEU A 17 7.26 7.94 18.75
CA LEU A 17 7.03 6.53 18.44
C LEU A 17 8.02 5.65 19.22
N ARG A 18 7.75 4.35 19.34
CA ARG A 18 8.67 3.41 19.98
C ARG A 18 9.88 3.12 19.09
N TYR A 19 11.01 3.65 19.43
CA TYR A 19 12.26 3.43 18.69
C TYR A 19 12.77 1.98 18.83
N GLY A 20 13.23 1.41 17.70
CA GLY A 20 14.06 0.20 17.68
C GLY A 20 13.37 -1.10 18.09
N ILE A 21 12.05 -1.17 18.10
CA ILE A 21 11.31 -2.38 18.55
C ILE A 21 11.00 -3.37 17.43
N LEU A 22 11.02 -2.92 16.16
CA LEU A 22 10.69 -3.76 15.00
C LEU A 22 11.94 -4.30 14.33
N GLY A 23 11.84 -5.53 13.81
CA GLY A 23 12.88 -6.17 13.02
C GLY A 23 12.52 -6.27 11.53
N LEU A 24 13.38 -6.96 10.77
CA LEU A 24 13.15 -7.23 9.34
C LEU A 24 11.83 -7.97 9.09
N ALA A 25 11.48 -8.94 9.94
CA ALA A 25 10.26 -9.73 9.78
C ALA A 25 9.00 -8.86 9.96
N ASP A 26 9.00 -7.92 10.90
CA ASP A 26 7.88 -6.98 11.12
C ASP A 26 7.74 -6.01 9.93
N ALA A 27 8.85 -5.49 9.43
CA ALA A 27 8.87 -4.62 8.25
C ALA A 27 8.39 -5.37 7.00
N LEU A 28 8.82 -6.62 6.79
CA LEU A 28 8.37 -7.47 5.70
C LEU A 28 6.86 -7.78 5.82
N ALA A 29 6.40 -8.11 7.03
CA ALA A 29 4.99 -8.38 7.32
C ALA A 29 4.11 -7.18 6.92
N GLN A 30 4.50 -5.96 7.24
CA GLN A 30 3.79 -4.74 6.89
C GLN A 30 3.65 -4.57 5.37
N SER A 31 4.73 -4.78 4.59
CA SER A 31 4.69 -4.69 3.13
C SER A 31 3.88 -5.83 2.50
N VAL A 32 4.07 -7.07 2.93
CA VAL A 32 3.35 -8.23 2.39
C VAL A 32 1.86 -8.18 2.73
N ALA A 33 1.51 -7.73 3.94
CA ALA A 33 0.12 -7.56 4.34
C ALA A 33 -0.63 -6.56 3.44
N LEU A 34 -0.01 -5.42 3.15
CA LEU A 34 -0.63 -4.39 2.33
C LEU A 34 -0.73 -4.77 0.85
N LEU A 35 0.19 -5.57 0.33
CA LEU A 35 0.09 -6.20 -0.99
C LEU A 35 -1.15 -7.09 -1.13
N SER A 36 -1.65 -7.65 -0.01
CA SER A 36 -2.87 -8.47 0.01
C SER A 36 -2.90 -9.58 -1.05
N LEU A 37 -1.81 -10.37 -1.12
CA LEU A 37 -1.50 -11.28 -2.23
C LEU A 37 -2.66 -12.23 -2.58
N ALA A 38 -3.34 -12.81 -1.58
CA ALA A 38 -4.44 -13.72 -1.81
C ALA A 38 -5.68 -13.01 -2.39
N LEU A 39 -6.06 -11.86 -1.82
CA LEU A 39 -7.17 -11.05 -2.34
C LEU A 39 -6.85 -10.52 -3.75
N GLY A 40 -5.60 -10.08 -3.99
CA GLY A 40 -5.14 -9.59 -5.30
C GLY A 40 -5.31 -10.62 -6.41
N VAL A 41 -4.95 -11.90 -6.16
CA VAL A 41 -5.18 -12.99 -7.11
C VAL A 41 -6.66 -13.29 -7.26
N ALA A 42 -7.37 -13.51 -6.14
CA ALA A 42 -8.75 -13.94 -6.17
C ALA A 42 -9.67 -12.95 -6.89
N PHE A 43 -9.40 -11.65 -6.79
CA PHE A 43 -10.27 -10.60 -7.27
C PHE A 43 -9.85 -10.01 -8.63
N ALA A 44 -8.53 -9.73 -8.82
CA ALA A 44 -8.06 -9.04 -10.01
C ALA A 44 -7.76 -9.98 -11.18
N SER A 45 -7.51 -11.27 -10.93
CA SER A 45 -7.07 -12.20 -11.99
C SER A 45 -8.15 -12.51 -13.01
N SER A 46 -9.42 -12.65 -12.60
CA SER A 46 -10.56 -12.87 -13.53
C SER A 46 -10.80 -11.66 -14.42
N ALA A 47 -10.70 -10.44 -13.86
CA ALA A 47 -10.78 -9.22 -14.66
C ALA A 47 -9.64 -9.12 -15.68
N ALA A 48 -8.40 -9.43 -15.26
CA ALA A 48 -7.26 -9.48 -16.17
C ALA A 48 -7.41 -10.55 -17.25
N ALA A 49 -8.03 -11.71 -16.95
CA ALA A 49 -8.33 -12.74 -17.94
C ALA A 49 -9.36 -12.28 -18.98
N GLY A 50 -10.29 -11.41 -18.60
CA GLY A 50 -11.23 -10.77 -19.52
C GLY A 50 -10.55 -9.91 -20.57
N GLU A 51 -9.46 -9.25 -20.20
CA GLU A 51 -8.70 -8.35 -21.09
C GLU A 51 -7.64 -9.08 -21.93
N THR A 52 -6.90 -10.01 -21.34
CA THR A 52 -5.72 -10.63 -21.98
C THR A 52 -5.87 -12.12 -22.24
N GLY A 53 -7.01 -12.72 -21.94
CA GLY A 53 -7.20 -14.15 -22.07
C GLY A 53 -6.28 -14.94 -21.13
N ALA A 54 -5.63 -15.96 -21.65
CA ALA A 54 -4.72 -16.80 -20.86
C ALA A 54 -3.42 -16.11 -20.45
N ALA A 55 -3.08 -14.93 -21.02
CA ALA A 55 -1.79 -14.25 -20.79
C ALA A 55 -1.74 -13.42 -19.49
N VAL A 56 -2.60 -13.69 -18.53
CA VAL A 56 -2.60 -13.05 -17.20
C VAL A 56 -1.23 -13.10 -16.51
N PRO A 57 -0.51 -14.25 -16.45
CA PRO A 57 0.79 -14.32 -15.78
C PRO A 57 1.84 -13.42 -16.44
N LEU A 58 1.77 -13.22 -17.75
CA LEU A 58 2.63 -12.26 -18.46
C LEU A 58 2.32 -10.82 -18.03
N ALA A 59 1.03 -10.48 -17.87
CA ALA A 59 0.63 -9.16 -17.38
C ALA A 59 1.18 -8.88 -15.97
N TYR A 60 1.10 -9.86 -15.06
CA TYR A 60 1.68 -9.75 -13.72
C TYR A 60 3.21 -9.68 -13.74
N LEU A 61 3.88 -10.38 -14.65
CA LEU A 61 5.33 -10.29 -14.81
C LEU A 61 5.76 -8.88 -15.24
N ILE A 62 5.09 -8.30 -16.24
CA ILE A 62 5.39 -6.95 -16.74
C ILE A 62 5.08 -5.91 -15.64
N ALA A 63 3.94 -6.03 -14.96
CA ALA A 63 3.58 -5.17 -13.84
C ALA A 63 4.59 -5.26 -12.69
N GLY A 64 5.05 -6.47 -12.38
CA GLY A 64 6.08 -6.71 -11.37
C GLY A 64 7.42 -6.07 -11.71
N ILE A 65 7.85 -6.13 -12.97
CA ILE A 65 9.06 -5.43 -13.44
C ILE A 65 8.89 -3.92 -13.28
N GLY A 66 7.72 -3.37 -13.62
CA GLY A 66 7.41 -1.96 -13.40
C GLY A 66 7.45 -1.56 -11.93
N SER A 67 6.89 -2.40 -11.06
CA SER A 67 6.94 -2.21 -9.61
C SER A 67 8.36 -2.29 -9.07
N LEU A 68 9.22 -3.16 -9.63
CA LEU A 68 10.62 -3.25 -9.27
C LEU A 68 11.41 -2.00 -9.67
N CYS A 69 11.09 -1.38 -10.82
CA CYS A 69 11.66 -0.09 -11.21
C CYS A 69 11.36 1.00 -10.17
N LEU A 70 10.11 1.10 -9.71
CA LEU A 70 9.72 2.03 -8.65
C LEU A 70 10.36 1.67 -7.31
N ALA A 71 10.37 0.38 -6.94
CA ALA A 71 11.00 -0.11 -5.72
C ALA A 71 12.49 0.24 -5.67
N SER A 72 13.19 0.21 -6.81
CA SER A 72 14.61 0.60 -6.88
C SER A 72 14.86 2.02 -6.39
N VAL A 73 13.97 2.96 -6.72
CA VAL A 73 14.04 4.35 -6.26
C VAL A 73 13.77 4.44 -4.76
N ILE A 74 12.68 3.82 -4.30
CA ILE A 74 12.27 3.86 -2.89
C ILE A 74 13.34 3.20 -2.00
N VAL A 75 13.86 2.04 -2.40
CA VAL A 75 14.93 1.32 -1.68
C VAL A 75 16.19 2.17 -1.54
N ARG A 76 16.53 2.97 -2.53
CA ARG A 76 17.69 3.90 -2.45
C ARG A 76 17.45 5.02 -1.45
N PHE A 77 16.23 5.54 -1.37
CA PHE A 77 15.87 6.50 -0.31
C PHE A 77 15.91 5.86 1.07
N THR A 78 15.33 4.67 1.25
CA THR A 78 15.30 3.97 2.55
C THR A 78 16.68 3.56 3.06
N ARG A 79 17.67 3.41 2.19
CA ARG A 79 19.09 3.20 2.58
C ARG A 79 19.77 4.44 3.13
N ARG A 80 19.19 5.63 2.92
CA ARG A 80 19.77 6.92 3.30
C ARG A 80 18.93 7.67 4.33
N MET A 81 17.64 7.34 4.44
CA MET A 81 16.68 8.09 5.25
C MET A 81 15.74 7.15 5.99
N ALA A 82 15.58 7.39 7.30
CA ALA A 82 14.58 6.75 8.15
C ALA A 82 13.60 7.80 8.67
N SER A 83 12.30 7.56 8.49
CA SER A 83 11.24 8.47 8.94
C SER A 83 9.90 7.73 9.00
N ALA A 84 9.01 8.15 9.90
CA ALA A 84 7.62 7.70 9.94
C ALA A 84 6.78 8.25 8.76
N GLY A 85 7.28 9.28 8.06
CA GLY A 85 6.59 9.87 6.91
C GLY A 85 6.71 9.06 5.62
N GLY A 86 7.66 8.11 5.52
CA GLY A 86 7.86 7.30 4.32
C GLY A 86 8.01 8.15 3.05
N LEU A 87 7.13 7.92 2.06
CA LEU A 87 7.18 8.62 0.77
C LEU A 87 7.04 10.15 0.88
N TYR A 88 6.27 10.65 1.85
CA TYR A 88 6.18 12.09 2.16
C TYR A 88 7.57 12.70 2.37
N THR A 89 8.38 12.05 3.21
CA THR A 89 9.74 12.51 3.51
C THR A 89 10.64 12.45 2.28
N TYR A 90 10.57 11.39 1.47
CA TYR A 90 11.40 11.23 0.28
C TYR A 90 11.09 12.29 -0.77
N ILE A 91 9.81 12.63 -1.00
CA ILE A 91 9.41 13.70 -1.91
C ILE A 91 9.88 15.07 -1.39
N ALA A 92 9.70 15.34 -0.09
CA ALA A 92 10.12 16.61 0.51
C ALA A 92 11.63 16.85 0.39
N ARG A 93 12.42 15.80 0.62
CA ARG A 93 13.90 15.85 0.54
C ARG A 93 14.45 15.79 -0.88
N GLY A 94 13.72 15.15 -1.78
CA GLY A 94 14.14 14.99 -3.18
C GLY A 94 13.79 16.19 -4.06
N LEU A 95 12.61 16.77 -3.88
CA LEU A 95 12.14 17.94 -4.65
C LEU A 95 12.16 19.20 -3.77
N ASN A 96 11.13 19.38 -2.98
CA ASN A 96 11.00 20.49 -2.03
C ASN A 96 9.93 20.18 -0.97
N PRO A 97 9.92 20.89 0.17
CA PRO A 97 8.99 20.66 1.27
C PRO A 97 7.51 20.79 0.88
N THR A 98 7.15 21.77 0.04
CA THR A 98 5.78 22.00 -0.42
C THR A 98 5.25 20.83 -1.26
N THR A 99 6.05 20.34 -2.22
CA THR A 99 5.71 19.15 -3.02
C THR A 99 5.65 17.90 -2.13
N GLY A 100 6.53 17.82 -1.12
CA GLY A 100 6.48 16.77 -0.12
C GLY A 100 5.13 16.73 0.61
N PHE A 101 4.62 17.89 1.04
CA PHE A 101 3.29 17.96 1.65
C PHE A 101 2.18 17.45 0.71
N VAL A 102 2.18 17.86 -0.55
CA VAL A 102 1.19 17.39 -1.54
C VAL A 102 1.29 15.87 -1.73
N GLY A 103 2.50 15.33 -1.86
CA GLY A 103 2.71 13.87 -1.95
C GLY A 103 2.23 13.11 -0.71
N GLY A 104 2.55 13.62 0.49
CA GLY A 104 2.07 13.05 1.76
C GLY A 104 0.55 13.11 1.91
N TRP A 105 -0.08 14.21 1.49
CA TRP A 105 -1.52 14.41 1.45
C TRP A 105 -2.23 13.39 0.55
N LEU A 106 -1.71 13.20 -0.68
CA LEU A 106 -2.21 12.19 -1.61
C LEU A 106 -2.04 10.78 -1.04
N TYR A 107 -0.87 10.47 -0.52
CA TYR A 107 -0.52 9.17 0.01
C TYR A 107 -1.37 8.79 1.23
N ALA A 108 -1.43 9.66 2.24
CA ALA A 108 -2.24 9.44 3.43
C ALA A 108 -3.72 9.33 3.09
N GLY A 109 -4.25 10.21 2.23
CA GLY A 109 -5.65 10.21 1.81
C GLY A 109 -6.03 8.96 1.04
N ALA A 110 -5.19 8.51 0.09
CA ALA A 110 -5.43 7.30 -0.68
C ALA A 110 -5.53 6.05 0.21
N PHE A 111 -4.60 5.88 1.16
CA PHE A 111 -4.65 4.75 2.08
C PHE A 111 -5.74 4.90 3.16
N ALA A 112 -6.08 6.12 3.59
CA ALA A 112 -7.22 6.34 4.48
C ALA A 112 -8.55 5.89 3.84
N VAL A 113 -8.77 6.22 2.56
CA VAL A 113 -9.88 5.69 1.75
C VAL A 113 -9.72 4.20 1.51
N GLY A 114 -8.48 3.74 1.31
CA GLY A 114 -8.11 2.34 1.09
C GLY A 114 -8.59 1.40 2.18
N ILE A 115 -8.45 1.80 3.43
CA ILE A 115 -8.91 1.03 4.59
C ILE A 115 -10.40 0.69 4.45
N SER A 116 -11.22 1.66 4.02
CA SER A 116 -12.67 1.49 3.97
C SER A 116 -13.10 0.47 2.91
N PHE A 117 -12.62 0.57 1.68
CA PHE A 117 -13.06 -0.34 0.63
C PHE A 117 -12.46 -1.74 0.76
N VAL A 118 -11.21 -1.85 1.26
CA VAL A 118 -10.59 -3.16 1.51
C VAL A 118 -11.29 -3.88 2.68
N LEU A 119 -11.69 -3.15 3.73
CA LEU A 119 -12.41 -3.74 4.84
C LEU A 119 -13.84 -4.17 4.44
N VAL A 120 -14.51 -3.38 3.59
CA VAL A 120 -15.84 -3.74 3.05
C VAL A 120 -15.76 -5.01 2.20
N ILE A 121 -14.76 -5.12 1.31
CA ILE A 121 -14.62 -6.32 0.48
C ILE A 121 -14.22 -7.55 1.32
N ALA A 122 -13.37 -7.38 2.33
CA ALA A 122 -13.06 -8.45 3.30
C ALA A 122 -14.31 -8.91 4.03
N SER A 123 -15.18 -7.98 4.42
CA SER A 123 -16.46 -8.27 5.08
C SER A 123 -17.45 -8.99 4.15
N PHE A 124 -17.44 -8.64 2.87
CA PHE A 124 -18.23 -9.31 1.85
C PHE A 124 -17.77 -10.76 1.66
N PHE A 125 -16.47 -11.01 1.51
CA PHE A 125 -15.93 -12.37 1.41
C PHE A 125 -16.15 -13.17 2.70
N LEU A 126 -16.03 -12.56 3.87
CA LEU A 126 -16.33 -13.23 5.13
C LEU A 126 -17.83 -13.61 5.24
N SER A 127 -18.73 -12.75 4.78
CA SER A 127 -20.17 -13.03 4.70
C SER A 127 -20.44 -14.20 3.75
N THR A 128 -19.80 -14.20 2.58
CA THR A 128 -19.90 -15.29 1.60
C THR A 128 -19.37 -16.61 2.16
N PHE A 129 -18.22 -16.56 2.85
CA PHE A 129 -17.66 -17.72 3.54
C PHE A 129 -18.66 -18.36 4.50
N PHE A 130 -19.30 -17.56 5.35
CA PHE A 130 -20.30 -18.08 6.29
C PHE A 130 -21.52 -18.67 5.57
N SER A 131 -22.02 -18.01 4.54
CA SER A 131 -23.22 -18.47 3.79
C SER A 131 -22.97 -19.73 2.98
N VAL A 132 -21.75 -19.94 2.46
CA VAL A 132 -21.40 -21.10 1.61
C VAL A 132 -20.99 -22.31 2.45
N HIS A 133 -20.18 -22.09 3.49
CA HIS A 133 -19.53 -23.18 4.23
C HIS A 133 -20.17 -23.48 5.58
N THR A 134 -21.10 -22.65 6.06
CA THR A 134 -21.79 -22.85 7.33
C THR A 134 -23.29 -22.60 7.20
N SER A 135 -24.06 -22.95 8.22
CA SER A 135 -25.50 -22.63 8.28
C SER A 135 -25.79 -21.20 8.76
N ILE A 136 -24.75 -20.36 8.88
CA ILE A 136 -24.85 -19.01 9.46
C ILE A 136 -25.03 -17.99 8.32
N ASN A 137 -26.18 -17.35 8.26
CA ASN A 137 -26.43 -16.23 7.35
C ASN A 137 -26.10 -14.89 8.01
N LEU A 138 -24.81 -14.51 7.96
CA LEU A 138 -24.35 -13.24 8.51
C LEU A 138 -24.18 -12.24 7.37
N SER A 139 -24.93 -11.12 7.39
CA SER A 139 -24.79 -10.10 6.35
C SER A 139 -23.42 -9.44 6.38
N TRP A 140 -22.94 -8.98 5.22
CA TRP A 140 -21.65 -8.27 5.12
C TRP A 140 -21.55 -7.04 6.07
N GLY A 141 -22.69 -6.40 6.38
CA GLY A 141 -22.72 -5.26 7.31
C GLY A 141 -22.33 -5.68 8.74
N TRP A 142 -22.82 -6.84 9.23
CA TRP A 142 -22.40 -7.37 10.52
C TRP A 142 -20.94 -7.83 10.51
N CYS A 143 -20.49 -8.48 9.45
CA CYS A 143 -19.08 -8.81 9.26
C CYS A 143 -18.21 -7.55 9.29
N PHE A 144 -18.64 -6.44 8.66
CA PHE A 144 -17.95 -5.16 8.70
C PHE A 144 -17.85 -4.59 10.12
N VAL A 145 -18.91 -4.65 10.92
CA VAL A 145 -18.86 -4.20 12.31
C VAL A 145 -17.86 -5.04 13.12
N ILE A 146 -17.91 -6.36 13.00
CA ILE A 146 -16.98 -7.26 13.69
C ILE A 146 -15.54 -6.98 13.28
N LEU A 147 -15.26 -6.91 11.99
CA LEU A 147 -13.91 -6.64 11.49
C LEU A 147 -13.44 -5.23 11.85
N SER A 148 -14.33 -4.22 11.89
CA SER A 148 -13.97 -2.85 12.30
C SER A 148 -13.58 -2.79 13.78
N VAL A 149 -14.29 -3.49 14.66
CA VAL A 149 -13.94 -3.59 16.08
C VAL A 149 -12.60 -4.30 16.26
N LEU A 150 -12.39 -5.42 15.56
CA LEU A 150 -11.12 -6.15 15.62
C LEU A 150 -9.95 -5.31 15.07
N LEU A 151 -10.18 -4.59 13.98
CA LEU A 151 -9.22 -3.66 13.38
C LEU A 151 -8.82 -2.57 14.38
N ALA A 152 -9.81 -1.95 15.03
CA ALA A 152 -9.57 -0.93 16.04
C ALA A 152 -8.76 -1.49 17.22
N LEU A 153 -9.16 -2.63 17.77
CA LEU A 153 -8.45 -3.27 18.87
C LEU A 153 -6.98 -3.54 18.53
N LEU A 154 -6.70 -4.15 17.37
CA LEU A 154 -5.34 -4.47 16.97
C LEU A 154 -4.52 -3.21 16.66
N ALA A 155 -5.12 -2.17 16.09
CA ALA A 155 -4.40 -0.95 15.73
C ALA A 155 -4.04 -0.09 16.96
N PHE A 156 -4.85 -0.10 18.02
CA PHE A 156 -4.56 0.62 19.26
C PHE A 156 -3.56 -0.12 20.16
N LEU A 157 -3.38 -1.43 19.98
CA LEU A 157 -2.41 -2.24 20.71
C LEU A 157 -0.96 -1.99 20.21
N ASP A 158 -0.04 -2.76 20.78
CA ASP A 158 1.37 -2.74 20.37
C ASP A 158 1.52 -3.18 18.90
N ILE A 159 2.28 -2.40 18.13
CA ILE A 159 2.51 -2.68 16.70
C ILE A 159 3.09 -4.07 16.43
N ARG A 160 3.89 -4.62 17.33
CA ARG A 160 4.43 -5.98 17.20
C ARG A 160 3.35 -7.06 17.16
N ILE A 161 2.27 -6.89 17.95
CA ILE A 161 1.14 -7.83 17.92
C ILE A 161 0.47 -7.74 16.56
N SER A 162 0.25 -6.52 16.10
CA SER A 162 -0.38 -6.22 14.82
C SER A 162 0.41 -6.80 13.64
N THR A 163 1.73 -6.59 13.57
CA THR A 163 2.57 -7.13 12.48
C THR A 163 2.66 -8.66 12.50
N ARG A 164 2.65 -9.29 13.67
CA ARG A 164 2.59 -10.76 13.78
C ARG A 164 1.27 -11.33 13.27
N VAL A 165 0.13 -10.70 13.60
CA VAL A 165 -1.18 -11.08 13.05
C VAL A 165 -1.18 -10.94 11.53
N GLN A 166 -0.65 -9.83 11.00
CA GLN A 166 -0.50 -9.62 9.57
C GLN A 166 0.32 -10.75 8.92
N LEU A 167 1.45 -11.12 9.51
CA LEU A 167 2.32 -12.17 8.96
C LEU A 167 1.62 -13.53 8.92
N VAL A 168 0.91 -13.91 9.99
CA VAL A 168 0.21 -15.20 10.08
C VAL A 168 -0.87 -15.31 8.99
N PHE A 169 -1.73 -14.31 8.86
CA PHE A 169 -2.80 -14.35 7.86
C PHE A 169 -2.29 -14.20 6.42
N ALA A 170 -1.26 -13.39 6.19
CA ALA A 170 -0.63 -13.32 4.88
C ALA A 170 0.01 -14.65 4.49
N ALA A 171 0.72 -15.30 5.43
CA ALA A 171 1.33 -16.60 5.19
C ALA A 171 0.29 -17.70 4.92
N LEU A 172 -0.86 -17.69 5.64
CA LEU A 172 -1.96 -18.61 5.39
C LEU A 172 -2.50 -18.49 3.96
N GLY A 173 -2.77 -17.27 3.51
CA GLY A 173 -3.28 -17.01 2.15
C GLY A 173 -2.29 -17.42 1.07
N VAL A 174 -1.02 -17.05 1.24
CA VAL A 174 0.07 -17.44 0.33
C VAL A 174 0.23 -18.95 0.28
N ALA A 175 0.25 -19.63 1.42
CA ALA A 175 0.43 -21.07 1.49
C ALA A 175 -0.74 -21.84 0.84
N ALA A 176 -1.98 -21.40 1.07
CA ALA A 176 -3.17 -22.03 0.49
C ALA A 176 -3.18 -21.94 -1.05
N LEU A 177 -2.86 -20.75 -1.60
CA LEU A 177 -2.80 -20.54 -3.05
C LEU A 177 -1.59 -21.22 -3.70
N LEU A 178 -0.43 -21.26 -3.04
CA LEU A 178 0.71 -22.01 -3.52
C LEU A 178 0.42 -23.51 -3.52
N LEU A 179 -0.26 -24.03 -2.50
CA LEU A 179 -0.68 -25.44 -2.48
C LEU A 179 -1.57 -25.77 -3.69
N LEU A 180 -2.58 -24.93 -3.96
CA LEU A 180 -3.43 -25.06 -5.14
C LEU A 180 -2.60 -25.04 -6.43
N ALA A 181 -1.71 -24.08 -6.59
CA ALA A 181 -0.86 -23.93 -7.76
C ALA A 181 0.05 -25.16 -7.98
N VAL A 182 0.67 -25.65 -6.89
CA VAL A 182 1.51 -26.86 -6.92
C VAL A 182 0.69 -28.11 -7.30
N VAL A 183 -0.51 -28.27 -6.78
CA VAL A 183 -1.38 -29.41 -7.16
C VAL A 183 -1.77 -29.32 -8.63
N ILE A 184 -2.12 -28.14 -9.14
CA ILE A 184 -2.41 -27.94 -10.59
C ILE A 184 -1.17 -28.29 -11.42
N LEU A 185 0.04 -27.89 -10.99
CA LEU A 185 1.30 -28.19 -11.65
C LEU A 185 1.48 -29.72 -11.80
N PHE A 186 1.31 -30.49 -10.72
CA PHE A 186 1.48 -31.94 -10.75
C PHE A 186 0.37 -32.70 -11.50
N LYS A 187 -0.87 -32.16 -11.49
CA LYS A 187 -1.99 -32.75 -12.23
C LYS A 187 -1.98 -32.36 -13.71
N GLY A 188 -1.15 -31.40 -14.12
CA GLY A 188 -1.00 -30.97 -15.52
C GLY A 188 -2.10 -30.01 -16.01
N GLY A 189 -3.05 -29.61 -15.15
CA GLY A 189 -4.15 -28.71 -15.53
C GLY A 189 -5.19 -29.37 -16.45
N ASP A 190 -5.94 -28.54 -17.18
CA ASP A 190 -7.04 -28.99 -18.06
C ASP A 190 -6.56 -29.54 -19.40
N SER A 191 -5.50 -28.94 -19.95
CA SER A 191 -4.98 -29.24 -21.30
C SER A 191 -3.48 -29.58 -21.32
N GLY A 192 -2.93 -29.96 -20.17
CA GLY A 192 -1.48 -30.16 -19.98
C GLY A 192 -0.73 -28.88 -19.62
N LEU A 193 0.49 -29.05 -19.11
CA LEU A 193 1.36 -27.92 -18.78
C LEU A 193 1.76 -27.16 -20.06
N SER A 194 1.59 -25.85 -20.06
CA SER A 194 1.91 -24.98 -21.18
C SER A 194 2.57 -23.69 -20.72
N LEU A 195 3.60 -23.25 -21.43
CA LEU A 195 4.24 -21.94 -21.27
C LEU A 195 3.60 -20.87 -22.18
N GLN A 196 2.60 -21.22 -22.96
CA GLN A 196 1.88 -20.26 -23.83
C GLN A 196 1.40 -19.00 -23.08
N PRO A 197 0.88 -19.07 -21.83
CA PRO A 197 0.46 -17.90 -21.08
C PRO A 197 1.56 -16.86 -20.82
N LEU A 198 2.81 -17.25 -20.90
CA LEU A 198 3.96 -16.35 -20.77
C LEU A 198 4.51 -15.83 -22.10
N ASN A 199 3.94 -16.26 -23.24
CA ASN A 199 4.37 -15.83 -24.55
C ASN A 199 3.59 -14.62 -25.03
N PRO A 200 4.25 -13.44 -25.25
CA PRO A 200 3.59 -12.22 -25.73
C PRO A 200 2.85 -12.40 -27.06
N GLY A 201 3.37 -13.24 -27.95
CA GLY A 201 2.74 -13.54 -29.27
C GLY A 201 1.43 -14.35 -29.19
N LYS A 202 1.05 -14.83 -28.03
CA LYS A 202 -0.20 -15.56 -27.77
C LYS A 202 -1.26 -14.73 -27.02
N ALA A 203 -0.94 -13.51 -26.59
CA ALA A 203 -1.94 -12.57 -26.12
C ALA A 203 -2.91 -12.21 -27.26
N PRO A 204 -4.23 -12.14 -27.02
CA PRO A 204 -5.21 -11.86 -28.06
C PRO A 204 -4.96 -10.55 -28.81
N ASN A 205 -4.53 -9.53 -28.09
CA ASN A 205 -4.10 -8.26 -28.65
C ASN A 205 -3.21 -7.51 -27.63
N SER A 206 -2.40 -6.58 -28.13
CA SER A 206 -1.51 -5.79 -27.29
C SER A 206 -2.28 -4.83 -26.35
N GLN A 207 -3.39 -4.29 -26.78
CA GLN A 207 -4.21 -3.36 -25.97
C GLN A 207 -4.77 -4.06 -24.73
N GLY A 208 -5.34 -5.26 -24.88
CA GLY A 208 -5.83 -6.06 -23.76
C GLY A 208 -4.73 -6.48 -22.79
N LEU A 209 -3.53 -6.85 -23.32
CA LEU A 209 -2.38 -7.14 -22.49
C LEU A 209 -1.98 -5.94 -21.63
N PHE A 210 -1.90 -4.74 -22.20
CA PHE A 210 -1.56 -3.53 -21.44
C PHE A 210 -2.63 -3.14 -20.41
N LEU A 211 -3.93 -3.37 -20.70
CA LEU A 211 -4.99 -3.18 -19.72
C LEU A 211 -4.85 -4.17 -18.56
N ALA A 212 -4.55 -5.42 -18.84
CA ALA A 212 -4.28 -6.42 -17.82
C ALA A 212 -3.05 -6.09 -16.99
N VAL A 213 -1.99 -5.48 -17.58
CA VAL A 213 -0.82 -4.98 -16.85
C VAL A 213 -1.22 -3.87 -15.87
N VAL A 214 -2.11 -2.95 -16.25
CA VAL A 214 -2.62 -1.92 -15.33
C VAL A 214 -3.37 -2.54 -14.16
N LEU A 215 -4.25 -3.51 -14.43
CA LEU A 215 -4.97 -4.25 -13.39
C LEU A 215 -4.01 -5.02 -12.48
N ALA A 216 -3.03 -5.71 -13.03
CA ALA A 216 -2.02 -6.43 -12.28
C ALA A 216 -1.15 -5.49 -11.43
N PHE A 217 -0.81 -4.29 -11.95
CA PHE A 217 -0.01 -3.30 -11.24
C PHE A 217 -0.67 -2.83 -9.93
N THR A 218 -2.01 -2.74 -9.90
CA THR A 218 -2.73 -2.39 -8.67
C THR A 218 -2.50 -3.41 -7.55
N GLY A 219 -2.25 -4.67 -7.88
CA GLY A 219 -1.91 -5.72 -6.92
C GLY A 219 -0.51 -5.55 -6.28
N PHE A 220 0.33 -4.69 -6.84
CA PHE A 220 1.64 -4.37 -6.25
C PHE A 220 1.60 -3.11 -5.38
N ILE A 221 0.51 -2.34 -5.35
CA ILE A 221 0.41 -1.14 -4.50
C ILE A 221 0.56 -1.54 -3.03
N GLY A 222 1.41 -0.80 -2.30
CA GLY A 222 1.66 -1.04 -0.88
C GLY A 222 2.93 -1.82 -0.57
N PHE A 223 3.70 -2.27 -1.57
CA PHE A 223 4.99 -2.93 -1.34
C PHE A 223 5.96 -2.07 -0.50
N GLU A 224 5.80 -0.75 -0.56
CA GLU A 224 6.60 0.25 0.13
C GLU A 224 6.16 0.51 1.58
N ALA A 225 5.13 -0.16 2.07
CA ALA A 225 4.50 0.11 3.36
C ALA A 225 5.46 0.02 4.57
N ALA A 226 6.52 -0.77 4.45
CA ALA A 226 7.57 -0.79 5.47
C ALA A 226 8.29 0.56 5.65
N ALA A 227 8.26 1.45 4.65
CA ALA A 227 8.97 2.74 4.70
C ALA A 227 8.51 3.64 5.86
N VAL A 228 7.22 3.57 6.27
CA VAL A 228 6.69 4.36 7.38
C VAL A 228 7.09 3.82 8.76
N LEU A 229 7.71 2.64 8.84
CA LEU A 229 8.20 2.05 10.07
C LEU A 229 9.66 2.45 10.38
N GLY A 230 10.21 3.42 9.65
CA GLY A 230 11.61 3.82 9.77
C GLY A 230 12.03 4.23 11.18
N GLU A 231 11.17 4.91 11.94
CA GLU A 231 11.47 5.34 13.31
C GLU A 231 11.30 4.22 14.35
N GLU A 232 10.51 3.18 14.06
CA GLU A 232 10.23 2.07 14.98
C GLU A 232 11.15 0.85 14.74
N THR A 233 11.92 0.84 13.66
CA THR A 233 12.78 -0.29 13.25
C THR A 233 14.19 -0.14 13.85
N ALA A 234 14.75 -1.25 14.36
CA ALA A 234 16.07 -1.25 15.04
C ALA A 234 17.23 -0.86 14.11
N GLU A 235 17.25 -1.40 12.89
CA GLU A 235 18.26 -1.07 11.87
C GLU A 235 17.55 -0.59 10.59
N PRO A 236 16.92 0.60 10.61
CA PRO A 236 16.00 1.00 9.55
C PRO A 236 16.66 1.06 8.17
N LEU A 237 17.90 1.57 8.08
CA LEU A 237 18.61 1.70 6.80
C LEU A 237 19.03 0.36 6.18
N ARG A 238 18.93 -0.74 6.91
CA ARG A 238 19.21 -2.11 6.44
C ARG A 238 17.94 -2.96 6.34
N ALA A 239 17.09 -2.92 7.36
CA ALA A 239 15.88 -3.75 7.45
C ALA A 239 14.82 -3.30 6.45
N ILE A 240 14.50 -2.00 6.37
CA ILE A 240 13.44 -1.48 5.49
C ILE A 240 13.75 -1.72 4.00
N PRO A 241 14.96 -1.39 3.47
CA PRO A 241 15.27 -1.68 2.06
C PRO A 241 15.16 -3.15 1.71
N ARG A 242 15.61 -4.03 2.62
CA ARG A 242 15.52 -5.50 2.43
C ARG A 242 14.06 -5.97 2.46
N ALA A 243 13.26 -5.46 3.39
CA ALA A 243 11.84 -5.80 3.49
C ALA A 243 11.09 -5.44 2.20
N ILE A 244 11.24 -4.21 1.70
CA ILE A 244 10.59 -3.73 0.48
C ILE A 244 11.02 -4.56 -0.73
N LEU A 245 12.32 -4.75 -0.95
CA LEU A 245 12.82 -5.52 -2.08
C LEU A 245 12.35 -6.97 -2.04
N THR A 246 12.43 -7.61 -0.86
CA THR A 246 11.96 -8.99 -0.67
C THR A 246 10.46 -9.09 -0.92
N ALA A 247 9.65 -8.14 -0.43
CA ALA A 247 8.20 -8.13 -0.65
C ALA A 247 7.85 -8.07 -2.14
N VAL A 248 8.51 -7.19 -2.92
CA VAL A 248 8.27 -7.08 -4.37
C VAL A 248 8.69 -8.36 -5.10
N ILE A 249 9.86 -8.91 -4.81
CA ILE A 249 10.34 -10.13 -5.46
C ILE A 249 9.43 -11.33 -5.15
N LEU A 250 9.03 -11.48 -3.88
CA LEU A 250 8.08 -12.52 -3.48
C LEU A 250 6.72 -12.34 -4.17
N ALA A 251 6.23 -11.09 -4.26
CA ALA A 251 4.97 -10.80 -4.95
C ALA A 251 5.04 -11.15 -6.44
N ILE A 252 6.15 -10.81 -7.14
CA ILE A 252 6.35 -11.18 -8.55
C ILE A 252 6.30 -12.70 -8.71
N GLY A 253 7.11 -13.42 -7.94
CA GLY A 253 7.15 -14.89 -8.00
C GLY A 253 5.81 -15.53 -7.71
N PHE A 254 5.14 -15.06 -6.66
CA PHE A 254 3.82 -15.53 -6.26
C PHE A 254 2.75 -15.27 -7.32
N TYR A 255 2.59 -14.02 -7.75
CA TYR A 255 1.57 -13.66 -8.72
C TYR A 255 1.77 -14.37 -10.06
N VAL A 256 2.99 -14.37 -10.59
CA VAL A 256 3.29 -15.03 -11.86
C VAL A 256 3.05 -16.53 -11.78
N PHE A 257 3.51 -17.19 -10.72
CA PHE A 257 3.35 -18.63 -10.57
C PHE A 257 1.88 -19.03 -10.37
N VAL A 258 1.16 -18.36 -9.46
CA VAL A 258 -0.23 -18.71 -9.16
C VAL A 258 -1.13 -18.43 -10.37
N THR A 259 -1.01 -17.27 -11.02
CA THR A 259 -1.82 -16.96 -12.20
C THR A 259 -1.46 -17.82 -13.42
N TRP A 260 -0.20 -18.25 -13.56
CA TRP A 260 0.20 -19.23 -14.56
C TRP A 260 -0.52 -20.56 -14.32
N MET A 261 -0.52 -21.06 -13.09
CA MET A 261 -1.23 -22.29 -12.75
C MET A 261 -2.76 -22.14 -12.87
N MET A 262 -3.31 -20.96 -12.58
CA MET A 262 -4.74 -20.69 -12.86
C MET A 262 -5.04 -20.75 -14.37
N SER A 263 -4.19 -20.16 -15.21
CA SER A 263 -4.34 -20.23 -16.67
C SER A 263 -4.27 -21.67 -17.20
N VAL A 264 -3.36 -22.48 -16.66
CA VAL A 264 -3.24 -23.90 -16.96
C VAL A 264 -4.44 -24.69 -16.40
N GLY A 265 -4.91 -24.35 -15.21
CA GLY A 265 -6.02 -25.00 -14.52
C GLY A 265 -7.37 -24.80 -15.22
N PHE A 266 -7.65 -23.63 -15.75
CA PHE A 266 -8.82 -23.37 -16.59
C PHE A 266 -8.65 -23.93 -18.01
N GLY A 267 -7.43 -24.12 -18.46
CA GLY A 267 -7.07 -24.45 -19.84
C GLY A 267 -6.80 -23.18 -20.66
N THR A 268 -5.65 -23.18 -21.36
CA THR A 268 -5.19 -22.01 -22.13
C THR A 268 -6.14 -21.57 -23.25
N GLY A 269 -6.97 -22.47 -23.75
CA GLY A 269 -8.03 -22.20 -24.72
C GLY A 269 -9.36 -21.74 -24.12
N ASN A 270 -9.52 -21.82 -22.77
CA ASN A 270 -10.78 -21.57 -22.07
C ASN A 270 -10.73 -20.37 -21.12
N ALA A 271 -9.90 -19.39 -21.42
CA ALA A 271 -9.77 -18.18 -20.61
C ALA A 271 -11.09 -17.39 -20.45
N GLY A 272 -12.05 -17.57 -21.38
CA GLY A 272 -13.38 -16.98 -21.27
C GLY A 272 -14.20 -17.52 -20.10
N ALA A 273 -14.01 -18.77 -19.69
CA ALA A 273 -14.61 -19.32 -18.48
C ALA A 273 -13.99 -18.67 -17.22
N TRP A 274 -12.66 -18.54 -17.18
CA TRP A 274 -11.97 -17.83 -16.10
C TRP A 274 -12.45 -16.39 -15.95
N ALA A 275 -12.53 -15.65 -17.05
CA ALA A 275 -12.95 -14.25 -17.06
C ALA A 275 -14.35 -14.01 -16.47
N LYS A 276 -15.25 -14.99 -16.65
CA LYS A 276 -16.65 -14.93 -16.18
C LYS A 276 -16.85 -15.50 -14.78
N ASP A 277 -15.84 -16.16 -14.23
CA ASP A 277 -15.92 -16.81 -12.93
C ASP A 277 -15.58 -15.81 -11.81
N PRO A 278 -16.55 -15.40 -10.98
CA PRO A 278 -16.29 -14.48 -9.87
C PRO A 278 -15.55 -15.14 -8.70
N ALA A 279 -15.51 -16.48 -8.65
CA ALA A 279 -14.87 -17.30 -7.63
C ALA A 279 -13.81 -18.24 -8.23
N ALA A 280 -13.06 -17.76 -9.22
CA ALA A 280 -12.13 -18.56 -10.03
C ALA A 280 -11.16 -19.42 -9.23
N VAL A 281 -10.67 -18.90 -8.10
CA VAL A 281 -9.75 -19.63 -7.22
C VAL A 281 -10.46 -20.77 -6.50
N ASP A 282 -11.68 -20.52 -6.02
CA ASP A 282 -12.54 -21.51 -5.37
C ASP A 282 -12.92 -22.64 -6.32
N THR A 283 -13.33 -22.31 -7.54
CA THR A 283 -13.62 -23.27 -8.61
C THR A 283 -12.44 -24.20 -8.86
N LEU A 284 -11.22 -23.65 -8.98
CA LEU A 284 -10.02 -24.46 -9.18
C LEU A 284 -9.67 -25.28 -7.94
N ALA A 285 -9.84 -24.73 -6.74
CA ALA A 285 -9.59 -25.46 -5.50
C ALA A 285 -10.49 -26.69 -5.37
N THR A 286 -11.78 -26.51 -5.58
CA THR A 286 -12.77 -27.59 -5.54
C THR A 286 -12.48 -28.64 -6.64
N ARG A 287 -12.14 -28.21 -7.85
CA ARG A 287 -11.86 -29.10 -9.00
C ARG A 287 -10.58 -29.92 -8.81
N TYR A 288 -9.50 -29.29 -8.33
CA TYR A 288 -8.18 -29.96 -8.31
C TYR A 288 -7.82 -30.58 -6.98
N VAL A 289 -8.35 -30.05 -5.86
CA VAL A 289 -7.95 -30.49 -4.51
C VAL A 289 -9.15 -31.03 -3.73
N GLY A 290 -10.23 -30.28 -3.71
CA GLY A 290 -11.46 -30.60 -3.00
C GLY A 290 -11.96 -29.45 -2.17
N ASN A 291 -13.17 -29.59 -1.63
CA ASN A 291 -13.89 -28.55 -0.90
C ASN A 291 -13.15 -28.04 0.35
N TRP A 292 -12.32 -28.87 1.00
CA TRP A 292 -11.58 -28.45 2.18
C TRP A 292 -10.58 -27.31 1.89
N LEU A 293 -9.93 -27.32 0.71
CA LEU A 293 -9.01 -26.26 0.32
C LEU A 293 -9.75 -25.00 -0.09
N SER A 294 -10.90 -25.13 -0.74
CA SER A 294 -11.83 -24.04 -1.05
C SER A 294 -12.20 -23.25 0.24
N VAL A 295 -12.63 -23.98 1.28
CA VAL A 295 -12.93 -23.37 2.60
C VAL A 295 -11.77 -22.56 3.16
N ILE A 296 -10.54 -23.13 3.09
CA ILE A 296 -9.34 -22.43 3.59
C ILE A 296 -9.04 -21.19 2.75
N ILE A 297 -9.17 -21.26 1.42
CA ILE A 297 -8.89 -20.16 0.51
C ILE A 297 -9.89 -19.02 0.73
N ASP A 298 -11.18 -19.31 0.81
CA ASP A 298 -12.21 -18.28 1.00
C ASP A 298 -12.02 -17.52 2.32
N PHE A 299 -11.70 -18.25 3.39
CA PHE A 299 -11.32 -17.61 4.66
C PHE A 299 -10.03 -16.79 4.52
N ALA A 300 -9.01 -17.32 3.85
CA ALA A 300 -7.73 -16.65 3.67
C ALA A 300 -7.83 -15.38 2.80
N VAL A 301 -8.74 -15.35 1.81
CA VAL A 301 -9.03 -14.15 0.99
C VAL A 301 -9.65 -13.06 1.85
N ALA A 302 -10.66 -13.40 2.69
CA ALA A 302 -11.26 -12.46 3.63
C ALA A 302 -10.22 -11.93 4.64
N ALA A 303 -9.41 -12.82 5.23
CA ALA A 303 -8.34 -12.48 6.15
C ALA A 303 -7.26 -11.60 5.50
N SER A 304 -6.92 -11.86 4.22
CA SER A 304 -5.97 -11.06 3.44
C SER A 304 -6.44 -9.61 3.29
N GLY A 305 -7.72 -9.40 3.01
CA GLY A 305 -8.30 -8.05 2.99
C GLY A 305 -8.27 -7.37 4.36
N PHE A 306 -8.57 -8.10 5.43
CA PHE A 306 -8.49 -7.56 6.79
C PHE A 306 -7.08 -7.10 7.17
N VAL A 307 -6.04 -7.90 6.90
CA VAL A 307 -4.67 -7.52 7.24
C VAL A 307 -4.14 -6.40 6.34
N ALA A 308 -4.64 -6.28 5.10
CA ALA A 308 -4.35 -5.13 4.24
C ALA A 308 -4.97 -3.84 4.81
N ALA A 309 -6.21 -3.88 5.32
CA ALA A 309 -6.82 -2.74 6.00
C ALA A 309 -6.01 -2.33 7.24
N LEU A 310 -5.51 -3.30 8.02
CA LEU A 310 -4.66 -3.06 9.19
C LEU A 310 -3.31 -2.43 8.77
N GLY A 311 -2.68 -2.92 7.72
CA GLY A 311 -1.46 -2.35 7.14
C GLY A 311 -1.66 -0.92 6.64
N GLY A 312 -2.78 -0.66 5.94
CA GLY A 312 -3.18 0.66 5.49
C GLY A 312 -3.41 1.64 6.63
N LEU A 313 -4.01 1.17 7.73
CA LEU A 313 -4.23 1.97 8.93
C LEU A 313 -2.92 2.36 9.62
N HIS A 314 -1.95 1.44 9.68
CA HIS A 314 -0.60 1.72 10.17
C HIS A 314 0.12 2.75 9.31
N LEU A 315 0.07 2.58 7.99
CA LEU A 315 0.70 3.49 7.03
C LEU A 315 0.10 4.90 7.14
N THR A 316 -1.23 4.99 7.05
CA THR A 316 -1.95 6.28 7.12
C THR A 316 -1.66 7.01 8.42
N SER A 317 -1.79 6.33 9.56
CA SER A 317 -1.64 6.95 10.88
C SER A 317 -0.21 7.49 11.11
N ARG A 318 0.82 6.83 10.59
CA ARG A 318 2.21 7.27 10.70
C ARG A 318 2.53 8.42 9.75
N THR A 319 2.00 8.36 8.54
CA THR A 319 2.14 9.49 7.59
C THR A 319 1.48 10.75 8.14
N LEU A 320 0.24 10.63 8.69
CA LEU A 320 -0.45 11.74 9.34
C LEU A 320 0.31 12.24 10.58
N TYR A 321 0.88 11.33 11.37
CA TYR A 321 1.73 11.67 12.51
C TYR A 321 2.96 12.48 12.07
N ALA A 322 3.69 12.05 11.06
CA ALA A 322 4.86 12.75 10.56
C ALA A 322 4.48 14.14 10.03
N MET A 323 3.41 14.25 9.23
CA MET A 323 2.93 15.53 8.71
C MET A 323 2.44 16.48 9.84
N GLY A 324 1.82 15.94 10.89
CA GLY A 324 1.38 16.70 12.07
C GLY A 324 2.56 17.17 12.92
N ARG A 325 3.56 16.31 13.15
CA ARG A 325 4.81 16.64 13.87
C ARG A 325 5.59 17.74 13.15
N ASP A 326 5.68 17.65 11.83
CA ASP A 326 6.42 18.60 11.00
C ASP A 326 5.64 19.92 10.78
N GLY A 327 4.41 20.05 11.33
CA GLY A 327 3.60 21.27 11.27
C GLY A 327 2.81 21.47 9.96
N GLY A 328 2.79 20.47 9.07
CA GLY A 328 1.98 20.48 7.84
C GLY A 328 0.49 20.23 8.09
N LEU A 329 0.18 19.45 9.11
CA LEU A 329 -1.18 19.21 9.60
C LEU A 329 -1.34 19.72 11.03
N PRO A 330 -2.59 19.84 11.55
CA PRO A 330 -2.83 20.20 12.94
C PRO A 330 -2.05 19.27 13.90
N THR A 331 -1.49 19.86 14.96
CA THR A 331 -0.60 19.17 15.92
C THR A 331 -1.24 17.98 16.63
N PHE A 332 -2.59 17.91 16.67
CA PHE A 332 -3.26 16.75 17.26
C PHE A 332 -2.95 15.43 16.54
N PHE A 333 -2.58 15.47 15.25
CA PHE A 333 -2.11 14.28 14.52
C PHE A 333 -0.76 13.76 15.03
N ALA A 334 0.05 14.61 15.67
CA ALA A 334 1.31 14.23 16.28
C ALA A 334 1.18 13.60 17.68
N TYR A 335 -0.05 13.41 18.18
CA TYR A 335 -0.26 12.81 19.50
C TYR A 335 -0.15 11.29 19.44
N THR A 336 0.68 10.74 20.34
CA THR A 336 0.84 9.31 20.52
C THR A 336 0.22 8.84 21.84
N HIS A 337 -0.21 7.57 21.87
CA HIS A 337 -0.76 6.98 23.09
C HIS A 337 0.34 6.86 24.17
N PRO A 338 0.10 7.26 25.43
CA PRO A 338 1.15 7.33 26.46
C PRO A 338 1.86 5.98 26.70
N ARG A 339 1.11 4.88 26.69
CA ARG A 339 1.64 3.53 26.99
C ARG A 339 2.16 2.80 25.75
N PHE A 340 1.38 2.81 24.66
CA PHE A 340 1.69 2.04 23.45
C PHE A 340 2.54 2.80 22.44
N LYS A 341 2.63 4.12 22.59
CA LYS A 341 3.36 5.01 21.66
C LYS A 341 2.88 4.90 20.20
N THR A 342 1.61 4.54 20.01
CA THR A 342 0.95 4.48 18.71
C THR A 342 0.32 5.84 18.37
N PRO A 343 0.26 6.27 17.09
CA PRO A 343 -0.34 7.54 16.67
C PRO A 343 -1.88 7.45 16.66
N TRP A 344 -2.48 7.41 17.85
CA TRP A 344 -3.88 7.08 18.07
C TRP A 344 -4.87 8.03 17.39
N THR A 345 -4.52 9.31 17.25
CA THR A 345 -5.37 10.31 16.58
C THR A 345 -5.50 10.03 15.10
N GLY A 346 -4.39 9.67 14.44
CA GLY A 346 -4.41 9.23 13.04
C GLY A 346 -5.21 7.95 12.85
N ILE A 347 -5.08 6.98 13.79
CA ILE A 347 -5.87 5.74 13.81
C ILE A 347 -7.37 6.07 13.94
N ALA A 348 -7.75 6.87 14.96
CA ALA A 348 -9.15 7.23 15.20
C ALA A 348 -9.78 7.97 14.02
N THR A 349 -9.08 8.95 13.45
CA THR A 349 -9.56 9.70 12.27
C THR A 349 -9.80 8.79 11.07
N SER A 350 -8.88 7.86 10.80
CA SER A 350 -9.00 6.90 9.70
C SER A 350 -10.16 5.93 9.90
N LEU A 351 -10.39 5.45 11.14
CA LEU A 351 -11.53 4.59 11.47
C LEU A 351 -12.86 5.33 11.33
N VAL A 352 -12.95 6.57 11.80
CA VAL A 352 -14.17 7.41 11.63
C VAL A 352 -14.45 7.60 10.14
N LEU A 353 -13.44 7.95 9.33
CA LEU A 353 -13.60 8.08 7.89
C LEU A 353 -14.07 6.77 7.25
N THR A 354 -13.50 5.63 7.64
CA THR A 354 -13.91 4.29 7.18
C THR A 354 -15.38 4.03 7.47
N ILE A 355 -15.84 4.28 8.69
CA ILE A 355 -17.24 4.10 9.08
C ILE A 355 -18.18 5.02 8.29
N VAL A 356 -17.82 6.30 8.17
CA VAL A 356 -18.64 7.30 7.44
C VAL A 356 -18.76 6.93 5.96
N LEU A 357 -17.65 6.62 5.27
CA LEU A 357 -17.68 6.23 3.86
C LEU A 357 -18.48 4.94 3.65
N THR A 358 -18.33 3.95 4.53
CA THR A 358 -19.09 2.70 4.43
C THR A 358 -20.57 2.92 4.68
N ALA A 359 -20.94 3.67 5.70
CA ALA A 359 -22.34 3.93 6.05
C ALA A 359 -23.08 4.75 4.97
N THR A 360 -22.38 5.61 4.26
CA THR A 360 -22.96 6.48 3.23
C THR A 360 -22.90 5.82 1.85
N LEU A 361 -21.73 5.43 1.39
CA LEU A 361 -21.52 4.99 0.00
C LEU A 361 -21.67 3.47 -0.20
N ALA A 362 -21.14 2.63 0.72
CA ALA A 362 -21.20 1.18 0.53
C ALA A 362 -22.63 0.64 0.65
N ARG A 363 -23.47 1.25 1.50
CA ARG A 363 -24.89 0.91 1.58
C ARG A 363 -25.66 1.32 0.32
N HIS A 364 -25.25 2.38 -0.35
CA HIS A 364 -25.90 2.91 -1.55
C HIS A 364 -25.51 2.10 -2.79
N TYR A 365 -24.22 1.83 -3.00
CA TYR A 365 -23.71 1.20 -4.22
C TYR A 365 -23.54 -0.33 -4.10
N GLY A 366 -23.57 -0.87 -2.89
CA GLY A 366 -23.19 -2.26 -2.61
C GLY A 366 -21.67 -2.48 -2.53
N PRO A 367 -21.22 -3.58 -1.90
CA PRO A 367 -19.80 -3.82 -1.58
C PRO A 367 -18.87 -3.81 -2.81
N LEU A 368 -19.26 -4.47 -3.90
CA LEU A 368 -18.42 -4.61 -5.10
C LEU A 368 -18.26 -3.28 -5.85
N THR A 369 -19.36 -2.59 -6.14
CA THR A 369 -19.32 -1.29 -6.84
C THR A 369 -18.58 -0.24 -5.99
N TYR A 370 -18.83 -0.23 -4.69
CA TYR A 370 -18.13 0.62 -3.73
C TYR A 370 -16.60 0.37 -3.77
N PHE A 371 -16.20 -0.91 -3.74
CA PHE A 371 -14.80 -1.28 -3.85
C PHE A 371 -14.17 -0.70 -5.12
N PHE A 372 -14.71 -0.99 -6.30
CA PHE A 372 -14.12 -0.51 -7.56
C PHE A 372 -14.09 1.00 -7.66
N PHE A 373 -15.12 1.68 -7.19
CA PHE A 373 -15.18 3.14 -7.21
C PHE A 373 -14.07 3.78 -6.36
N LEU A 374 -13.97 3.39 -5.09
CA LEU A 374 -12.97 3.96 -4.19
C LEU A 374 -11.55 3.43 -4.44
N ALA A 375 -11.41 2.18 -4.89
CA ALA A 375 -10.13 1.64 -5.29
C ALA A 375 -9.54 2.41 -6.48
N THR A 376 -10.37 2.74 -7.50
CA THR A 376 -9.93 3.58 -8.62
C THR A 376 -9.52 4.97 -8.13
N THR A 377 -10.32 5.59 -7.26
CA THR A 377 -10.01 6.91 -6.68
C THR A 377 -8.67 6.91 -5.93
N ALA A 378 -8.47 5.92 -5.05
CA ALA A 378 -7.23 5.78 -4.27
C ALA A 378 -6.03 5.47 -5.18
N THR A 379 -6.21 4.58 -6.17
CA THR A 379 -5.15 4.22 -7.12
C THR A 379 -4.63 5.43 -7.88
N LEU A 380 -5.51 6.31 -8.37
CA LEU A 380 -5.11 7.54 -9.06
C LEU A 380 -4.24 8.43 -8.16
N ALA A 381 -4.59 8.58 -6.88
CA ALA A 381 -3.81 9.38 -5.93
C ALA A 381 -2.46 8.72 -5.60
N ILE A 382 -2.41 7.38 -5.47
CA ILE A 382 -1.16 6.64 -5.21
C ILE A 382 -0.23 6.71 -6.42
N LEU A 383 -0.75 6.53 -7.64
CA LEU A 383 0.05 6.63 -8.87
C LEU A 383 0.65 8.03 -9.04
N ALA A 384 -0.11 9.09 -8.70
CA ALA A 384 0.42 10.45 -8.67
C ALA A 384 1.54 10.60 -7.63
N THR A 385 1.39 10.02 -6.44
CA THR A 385 2.45 9.97 -5.42
C THR A 385 3.69 9.23 -5.91
N TYR A 386 3.52 8.10 -6.60
CA TYR A 386 4.64 7.33 -7.17
C TYR A 386 5.39 8.11 -8.26
N ILE A 387 4.69 8.89 -9.08
CA ILE A 387 5.31 9.81 -10.05
C ILE A 387 6.17 10.85 -9.31
N LEU A 388 5.64 11.45 -8.22
CA LEU A 388 6.39 12.41 -7.42
C LEU A 388 7.62 11.78 -6.76
N VAL A 389 7.52 10.56 -6.22
CA VAL A 389 8.66 9.83 -5.63
C VAL A 389 9.70 9.49 -6.69
N ALA A 390 9.29 9.00 -7.85
CA ALA A 390 10.21 8.70 -8.94
C ALA A 390 10.94 9.97 -9.45
N GLY A 391 10.19 11.06 -9.61
CA GLY A 391 10.76 12.38 -9.96
C GLY A 391 11.72 12.91 -8.89
N SER A 392 11.36 12.74 -7.61
CA SER A 392 12.23 13.11 -6.48
C SER A 392 13.53 12.31 -6.47
N GLY A 393 13.46 11.04 -6.87
CA GLY A 393 14.63 10.18 -7.00
C GLY A 393 15.61 10.69 -8.06
N ILE A 394 15.11 11.09 -9.24
CA ILE A 394 15.94 11.65 -10.30
C ILE A 394 16.71 12.86 -9.76
N VAL A 395 16.00 13.83 -9.18
CA VAL A 395 16.62 15.08 -8.70
C VAL A 395 17.59 14.82 -7.55
N TYR A 396 17.18 14.01 -6.57
CA TYR A 396 17.97 13.77 -5.37
C TYR A 396 19.28 13.05 -5.66
N PHE A 397 19.23 11.93 -6.41
CA PHE A 397 20.41 11.11 -6.66
C PHE A 397 21.33 11.70 -7.70
N TRP A 398 20.79 12.34 -8.73
CA TRP A 398 21.58 13.02 -9.75
C TRP A 398 22.43 14.15 -9.16
N ASN A 399 21.84 14.99 -8.27
CA ASN A 399 22.54 16.13 -7.65
C ASN A 399 23.53 15.71 -6.56
N ARG A 400 23.48 14.47 -6.07
CA ARG A 400 24.35 13.95 -5.00
C ARG A 400 25.24 12.80 -5.46
N ARG A 401 25.54 12.77 -6.72
CA ARG A 401 26.39 11.76 -7.32
C ARG A 401 27.81 11.86 -6.79
N GLU A 402 28.37 10.70 -6.38
CA GLU A 402 29.76 10.64 -5.87
C GLU A 402 30.76 10.59 -7.02
N ALA A 403 31.91 11.25 -6.86
CA ALA A 403 33.02 11.19 -7.81
C ALA A 403 33.55 9.73 -7.85
N GLY A 404 33.56 9.14 -9.07
CA GLY A 404 33.99 7.75 -9.27
C GLY A 404 32.85 6.76 -9.50
N GLU A 405 31.58 7.12 -9.35
CA GLU A 405 30.47 6.26 -9.73
C GLU A 405 30.38 6.10 -11.25
N SER A 406 30.22 4.85 -11.74
CA SER A 406 30.09 4.55 -13.16
C SER A 406 28.91 5.35 -13.76
N ALA A 407 29.20 6.15 -14.82
CA ALA A 407 28.20 6.97 -15.49
C ALA A 407 27.03 6.13 -16.03
N ALA A 408 27.31 4.96 -16.62
CA ALA A 408 26.27 4.08 -17.14
C ALA A 408 25.35 3.55 -16.04
N ARG A 409 25.89 3.14 -14.87
CA ARG A 409 25.11 2.69 -13.74
C ARG A 409 24.25 3.81 -13.17
N ALA A 410 24.81 5.01 -13.02
CA ALA A 410 24.07 6.16 -12.53
C ALA A 410 22.91 6.52 -13.49
N ILE A 411 23.16 6.60 -14.82
CA ILE A 411 22.11 6.87 -15.79
C ILE A 411 20.97 5.84 -15.67
N VAL A 412 21.28 4.56 -15.57
CA VAL A 412 20.26 3.52 -15.46
C VAL A 412 19.47 3.67 -14.16
N LEU A 413 20.13 3.79 -13.00
CA LEU A 413 19.47 3.80 -11.72
C LEU A 413 18.81 5.14 -11.39
N ASP A 414 19.39 6.27 -11.81
CA ASP A 414 18.93 7.61 -11.45
C ASP A 414 17.96 8.22 -12.45
N VAL A 415 17.98 7.74 -13.71
CA VAL A 415 17.16 8.33 -14.77
C VAL A 415 16.26 7.29 -15.42
N VAL A 416 16.81 6.19 -15.95
CA VAL A 416 16.05 5.24 -16.77
C VAL A 416 14.97 4.53 -15.95
N LEU A 417 15.33 3.92 -14.81
CA LEU A 417 14.35 3.19 -13.98
C LEU A 417 13.26 4.12 -13.39
N PRO A 418 13.58 5.33 -12.86
CA PRO A 418 12.54 6.28 -12.47
C PRO A 418 11.65 6.75 -13.62
N LEU A 419 12.19 7.01 -14.82
CA LEU A 419 11.39 7.39 -15.97
C LEU A 419 10.46 6.26 -16.45
N LEU A 420 10.93 5.02 -16.43
CA LEU A 420 10.08 3.86 -16.70
C LEU A 420 8.94 3.76 -15.67
N ALA A 421 9.23 3.95 -14.39
CA ALA A 421 8.20 3.98 -13.36
C ALA A 421 7.19 5.11 -13.59
N ILE A 422 7.64 6.32 -13.93
CA ILE A 422 6.76 7.46 -14.28
C ILE A 422 5.89 7.12 -15.49
N ALA A 423 6.47 6.54 -16.54
CA ALA A 423 5.73 6.17 -17.75
C ALA A 423 4.64 5.12 -17.47
N ILE A 424 4.97 4.09 -16.67
CA ILE A 424 4.01 3.05 -16.28
C ILE A 424 2.89 3.65 -15.43
N CYS A 425 3.20 4.47 -14.41
CA CYS A 425 2.21 5.14 -13.58
C CYS A 425 1.34 6.10 -14.40
N GLY A 426 1.93 6.90 -15.29
CA GLY A 426 1.20 7.81 -16.16
C GLY A 426 0.27 7.09 -17.12
N TYR A 427 0.73 5.99 -17.73
CA TYR A 427 -0.09 5.14 -18.57
C TYR A 427 -1.24 4.49 -17.80
N SER A 428 -0.98 4.04 -16.55
CA SER A 428 -2.00 3.49 -15.66
C SER A 428 -3.07 4.52 -15.31
N ILE A 429 -2.67 5.78 -15.04
CA ILE A 429 -3.61 6.90 -14.84
C ILE A 429 -4.47 7.11 -16.09
N TYR A 430 -3.84 7.19 -17.27
CA TYR A 430 -4.55 7.38 -18.53
C TYR A 430 -5.60 6.28 -18.77
N LYS A 431 -5.24 5.01 -18.55
CA LYS A 431 -6.14 3.87 -18.74
C LYS A 431 -7.23 3.75 -17.67
N SER A 432 -7.01 4.27 -16.48
CA SER A 432 -8.05 4.36 -15.45
C SER A 432 -9.10 5.44 -15.75
N ILE A 433 -8.80 6.36 -16.69
CA ILE A 433 -9.70 7.45 -17.09
C ILE A 433 -10.33 7.20 -18.47
N TRP A 434 -9.57 6.62 -19.39
CA TRP A 434 -9.98 6.41 -20.78
C TRP A 434 -9.73 4.97 -21.26
N PRO A 435 -10.75 4.28 -21.86
CA PRO A 435 -12.14 4.71 -22.07
C PRO A 435 -12.88 4.98 -20.76
N ARG A 436 -13.88 5.89 -20.83
CA ARG A 436 -14.60 6.35 -19.62
C ARG A 436 -15.30 5.17 -18.93
N PRO A 437 -14.99 4.88 -17.66
CA PRO A 437 -15.61 3.81 -16.90
C PRO A 437 -17.12 4.06 -16.67
N PRO A 438 -17.91 3.01 -16.35
CA PRO A 438 -19.31 3.17 -16.00
C PRO A 438 -19.49 3.94 -14.69
N HIS A 439 -20.69 4.52 -14.48
CA HIS A 439 -21.06 5.14 -13.22
C HIS A 439 -21.13 4.08 -12.08
N PRO A 440 -20.64 4.35 -10.86
CA PRO A 440 -20.05 5.60 -10.36
C PRO A 440 -18.52 5.72 -10.54
N ILE A 441 -17.84 4.72 -11.13
CA ILE A 441 -16.37 4.69 -11.25
C ILE A 441 -15.85 5.87 -12.06
N ASN A 442 -16.63 6.37 -13.02
CA ASN A 442 -16.31 7.57 -13.81
C ASN A 442 -16.18 8.85 -12.98
N LEU A 443 -16.62 8.86 -11.72
CA LEU A 443 -16.43 9.99 -10.80
C LEU A 443 -15.07 9.95 -10.09
N ALA A 444 -14.37 8.81 -10.10
CA ALA A 444 -13.10 8.63 -9.42
C ALA A 444 -12.02 9.65 -9.80
N PRO A 445 -11.81 10.00 -11.10
CA PRO A 445 -10.84 11.01 -11.48
C PRO A 445 -11.15 12.41 -10.93
N TYR A 446 -12.43 12.76 -10.85
CA TYR A 446 -12.85 14.05 -10.30
C TYR A 446 -12.60 14.13 -8.80
N LEU A 447 -12.87 13.05 -8.07
CA LEU A 447 -12.59 12.98 -6.63
C LEU A 447 -11.07 13.01 -6.34
N ALA A 448 -10.29 12.25 -7.09
CA ALA A 448 -8.83 12.26 -6.96
C ALA A 448 -8.25 13.65 -7.34
N GLY A 449 -8.77 14.28 -8.40
CA GLY A 449 -8.40 15.63 -8.79
C GLY A 449 -8.79 16.70 -7.77
N ALA A 450 -9.97 16.62 -7.18
CA ALA A 450 -10.40 17.52 -6.11
C ALA A 450 -9.53 17.35 -4.85
N TRP A 451 -9.18 16.11 -4.51
CA TRP A 451 -8.27 15.80 -3.39
C TRP A 451 -6.87 16.36 -3.62
N LEU A 452 -6.34 16.22 -4.83
CA LEU A 452 -5.06 16.83 -5.24
C LEU A 452 -5.13 18.37 -5.17
N ALA A 453 -6.18 18.96 -5.71
CA ALA A 453 -6.38 20.43 -5.69
C ALA A 453 -6.46 20.96 -4.25
N ALA A 454 -7.14 20.26 -3.35
CA ALA A 454 -7.17 20.59 -1.93
C ALA A 454 -5.77 20.56 -1.31
N GLY A 455 -4.97 19.52 -1.59
CA GLY A 455 -3.60 19.42 -1.12
C GLY A 455 -2.70 20.55 -1.62
N ILE A 456 -2.82 20.92 -2.90
CA ILE A 456 -2.09 22.05 -3.49
C ILE A 456 -2.54 23.38 -2.83
N ALA A 457 -3.83 23.60 -2.63
CA ALA A 457 -4.35 24.81 -2.00
C ALA A 457 -3.86 24.97 -0.55
N ILE A 458 -3.89 23.88 0.23
CA ILE A 458 -3.37 23.87 1.62
C ILE A 458 -1.86 24.13 1.61
N ALA A 459 -1.11 23.49 0.73
CA ALA A 459 0.35 23.68 0.62
C ALA A 459 0.69 25.13 0.26
N ALA A 460 -0.03 25.73 -0.69
CA ALA A 460 0.13 27.13 -1.08
C ALA A 460 -0.21 28.08 0.09
N TYR A 461 -1.32 27.84 0.77
CA TYR A 461 -1.70 28.61 1.96
C TYR A 461 -0.62 28.58 3.04
N LEU A 462 -0.10 27.38 3.38
CA LEU A 462 0.95 27.23 4.38
C LEU A 462 2.27 27.91 3.95
N THR A 463 2.59 27.89 2.67
CA THR A 463 3.80 28.54 2.14
C THR A 463 3.74 30.06 2.35
N VAL A 464 2.56 30.66 2.22
CA VAL A 464 2.36 32.10 2.39
C VAL A 464 2.23 32.48 3.87
N THR A 465 1.45 31.72 4.66
CA THR A 465 1.06 32.11 6.02
C THR A 465 2.04 31.59 7.09
N ALA A 466 2.74 30.51 6.83
CA ALA A 466 3.62 29.83 7.80
C ALA A 466 4.91 29.29 7.16
N PRO A 467 5.73 30.11 6.47
CA PRO A 467 6.92 29.65 5.73
C PRO A 467 7.94 28.93 6.61
N GLN A 468 8.03 29.28 7.88
CA GLN A 468 8.92 28.60 8.84
C GLN A 468 8.49 27.14 9.08
N ARG A 469 7.16 26.86 9.14
CA ARG A 469 6.65 25.49 9.27
C ARG A 469 6.92 24.67 8.01
N VAL A 470 6.84 25.28 6.83
CA VAL A 470 7.10 24.58 5.57
C VAL A 470 8.55 24.09 5.52
N ARG A 471 9.53 24.82 6.08
CA ARG A 471 10.93 24.40 6.13
C ARG A 471 11.16 23.12 6.96
N SER A 472 10.25 22.79 7.88
CA SER A 472 10.36 21.60 8.71
C SER A 472 9.70 20.35 8.10
N PHE A 473 9.10 20.45 6.91
CA PHE A 473 8.49 19.29 6.28
C PHE A 473 9.50 18.24 5.84
N GLY A 474 9.20 16.98 6.12
CA GLY A 474 10.06 15.86 5.80
C GLY A 474 11.25 15.68 6.75
N ARG A 475 11.09 15.92 8.05
CA ARG A 475 12.12 15.68 9.07
C ARG A 475 12.54 14.20 9.08
N LEU A 476 13.83 14.01 9.33
CA LEU A 476 14.42 12.68 9.50
C LEU A 476 14.53 12.35 11.00
N LEU A 477 14.71 11.06 11.27
CA LEU A 477 15.05 10.59 12.61
C LEU A 477 16.34 11.25 13.09
N GLY A 478 16.35 11.81 14.31
CA GLY A 478 17.50 12.50 14.91
C GLY A 478 17.61 14.01 14.62
N GLU A 479 16.96 14.55 13.59
CA GLU A 479 17.03 16.00 13.26
C GLU A 479 16.31 16.93 14.28
N GLY A 480 15.69 16.39 15.33
CA GLY A 480 15.03 17.19 16.37
C GLY A 480 15.82 17.30 17.67
N GLU A 481 16.76 16.40 17.90
CA GLU A 481 17.55 16.34 19.12
C GLU A 481 18.70 17.35 19.11
N ASP A 482 19.27 17.63 17.93
CA ASP A 482 20.37 18.61 17.78
C ASP A 482 19.89 20.07 17.89
N ALA A 483 18.61 20.35 17.70
CA ALA A 483 18.05 21.69 17.82
C ALA A 483 17.77 22.08 19.28
N GLU A 484 17.59 21.13 20.21
CA GLU A 484 17.50 21.38 21.66
C GLU A 484 18.85 21.31 22.35
N ALA A 485 19.86 20.71 21.72
CA ALA A 485 21.22 20.58 22.23
C ALA A 485 22.20 21.67 21.72
N ALA A 486 21.71 22.64 20.93
CA ALA A 486 22.55 23.81 20.59
C ALA A 486 22.84 24.58 21.88
N PRO A 487 24.11 24.71 22.33
CA PRO A 487 24.44 25.47 23.51
C PRO A 487 24.00 26.93 23.29
N GLU A 488 23.31 27.48 24.30
CA GLU A 488 23.06 28.93 24.39
C GLU A 488 24.36 29.66 24.06
N ALA A 489 24.28 30.54 23.06
CA ALA A 489 25.43 31.39 22.73
C ALA A 489 25.94 32.06 23.99
N PRO A 490 27.27 32.03 24.26
CA PRO A 490 27.82 32.62 25.47
C PRO A 490 27.40 34.09 25.52
N THR A 491 26.69 34.45 26.56
CA THR A 491 26.38 35.85 26.89
C THR A 491 27.70 36.59 27.06
N LEU A 492 27.94 37.51 26.14
CA LEU A 492 29.08 38.44 26.27
C LEU A 492 28.95 39.17 27.62
N PRO A 493 30.02 39.26 28.43
CA PRO A 493 29.99 40.03 29.66
C PRO A 493 29.75 41.51 29.34
N PRO A 494 29.03 42.24 30.22
CA PRO A 494 28.80 43.66 30.01
C PRO A 494 30.13 44.40 29.94
N ALA A 495 30.27 45.26 28.92
CA ALA A 495 31.39 46.13 28.74
C ALA A 495 31.48 47.09 29.96
N THR A 496 32.54 46.99 30.70
CA THR A 496 32.98 47.97 31.74
C THR A 496 33.62 49.17 31.08
#